data_d2fe854fa614ad1674fdd0d1481f6933
#
_entry.id   d2fe854fa614ad1674fdd0d1481f6933
#
_cell.length_a   1.000
_cell.length_b   1.000
_cell.length_c   1.000
_cell.angle_alpha   90.00
_cell.angle_beta   90.00
_cell.angle_gamma   90.00
#
_symmetry.space_group_name_H-M   'P 1'
#
loop_
_entity.id
_entity.type
_entity.pdbx_description
1 polymer ?
#
loop_
_entity_poly.entity_id
_entity_poly.type
_entity_poly.pdbx_seq_one_letter_code
_entity_poly.pdbx_strand_id
1 'polypeptide(L)'
;AADRDLVRNEKGLTPPAESVTGIDWGNETTVVIMTKEGTILDALKLDSRADHDSDEVAVIKDLMLRYNCTQVVADIGYGARQVKELQQEFGERVRSCYYSSRPMTPFEYKRRDNNRNLIYMLVVDRTTYVEETIEAIKNNEIRLPYGDTSLEWVLHEWCSLNSSAESDEKDTRPVRGQKLTKY
;
A
#
# COMPACT_ATOMS: atom_id res chain seq x y z
N ALA A 1 -5.10 8.13 19.85
CA ALA A 1 -3.99 7.42 20.52
C ALA A 1 -4.50 6.26 21.37
N ALA A 2 -5.67 6.40 22.04
CA ALA A 2 -6.19 5.34 22.92
C ALA A 2 -6.64 4.07 22.15
N ASP A 3 -7.16 4.21 20.92
CA ASP A 3 -7.65 3.06 20.15
C ASP A 3 -6.53 2.23 19.48
N ARG A 4 -5.36 2.83 19.28
CA ARG A 4 -4.18 2.05 18.81
C ARG A 4 -3.72 1.01 19.85
N ASP A 5 -4.01 1.25 21.12
CA ASP A 5 -3.73 0.32 22.20
C ASP A 5 -4.82 -0.77 22.35
N LEU A 6 -5.99 -0.63 21.71
CA LEU A 6 -7.03 -1.67 21.70
C LEU A 6 -6.63 -2.90 20.89
N VAL A 7 -5.73 -2.75 19.95
CA VAL A 7 -5.08 -3.89 19.30
C VAL A 7 -4.06 -4.55 20.27
N ARG A 8 -3.55 -3.80 21.23
CA ARG A 8 -2.90 -4.34 22.42
C ARG A 8 -3.96 -4.84 23.38
N ASN A 9 -4.30 -6.07 23.21
CA ASN A 9 -5.07 -6.76 24.21
C ASN A 9 -4.32 -6.73 25.54
N GLU A 10 -4.65 -5.78 26.41
CA GLU A 10 -4.06 -5.67 27.75
C GLU A 10 -4.20 -6.95 28.59
N LYS A 11 -4.96 -7.92 28.09
CA LYS A 11 -5.19 -9.21 28.73
C LYS A 11 -4.56 -10.41 28.02
N GLY A 12 -3.88 -10.23 26.90
CA GLY A 12 -3.10 -11.30 26.24
C GLY A 12 -3.90 -12.52 25.78
N LEU A 13 -5.22 -12.42 25.63
CA LEU A 13 -6.10 -13.57 25.47
C LEU A 13 -6.77 -13.73 24.10
N THR A 14 -6.72 -12.71 23.26
CA THR A 14 -7.27 -12.82 21.88
C THR A 14 -6.26 -12.28 20.90
N PRO A 15 -5.81 -13.04 19.91
CA PRO A 15 -4.98 -12.50 18.85
C PRO A 15 -5.75 -11.37 18.16
N PRO A 16 -5.07 -10.29 17.72
CA PRO A 16 -5.71 -9.25 16.95
C PRO A 16 -6.36 -9.85 15.71
N ALA A 17 -7.47 -9.27 15.26
CA ALA A 17 -8.10 -9.67 14.00
C ALA A 17 -7.08 -9.65 12.87
N GLU A 18 -7.22 -10.54 11.90
CA GLU A 18 -6.34 -10.56 10.74
C GLU A 18 -6.44 -9.24 9.98
N SER A 19 -5.28 -8.70 9.62
CA SER A 19 -5.19 -7.46 8.87
C SER A 19 -4.42 -7.65 7.55
N VAL A 20 -4.55 -6.66 6.69
CA VAL A 20 -3.82 -6.52 5.43
C VAL A 20 -3.07 -5.20 5.42
N THR A 21 -1.94 -5.13 4.72
CA THR A 21 -1.08 -3.96 4.69
C THR A 21 -0.74 -3.57 3.27
N GLY A 22 -0.90 -2.29 2.94
CA GLY A 22 -0.38 -1.67 1.72
C GLY A 22 0.87 -0.85 2.04
N ILE A 23 1.89 -0.93 1.18
CA ILE A 23 3.13 -0.16 1.31
C ILE A 23 3.45 0.51 -0.02
N ASP A 24 3.62 1.82 0.02
CA ASP A 24 4.14 2.63 -1.08
C ASP A 24 5.50 3.20 -0.70
N TRP A 25 6.54 2.80 -1.45
CA TRP A 25 7.92 3.20 -1.20
C TRP A 25 8.25 4.47 -1.96
N GLY A 26 8.89 5.41 -1.28
CA GLY A 26 9.31 6.68 -1.89
C GLY A 26 10.32 7.41 -1.02
N ASN A 27 10.43 8.72 -1.24
CA ASN A 27 11.15 9.61 -0.29
C ASN A 27 10.48 9.64 1.09
N GLU A 28 9.20 9.39 1.11
CA GLU A 28 8.35 9.15 2.25
C GLU A 28 7.66 7.82 2.00
N THR A 29 7.90 6.84 2.85
CA THR A 29 7.25 5.52 2.73
C THR A 29 5.91 5.55 3.44
N THR A 30 4.84 5.31 2.70
CA THR A 30 3.48 5.24 3.24
C THR A 30 3.11 3.80 3.54
N VAL A 31 2.62 3.55 4.75
CA VAL A 31 2.13 2.23 5.20
C VAL A 31 0.70 2.40 5.67
N VAL A 32 -0.21 1.60 5.12
CA VAL A 32 -1.62 1.55 5.55
C VAL A 32 -1.96 0.15 5.98
N ILE A 33 -2.55 0.02 7.15
CA ILE A 33 -2.98 -1.25 7.75
C ILE A 33 -4.49 -1.22 7.92
N MET A 34 -5.18 -2.23 7.41
CA MET A 34 -6.63 -2.31 7.53
C MET A 34 -7.10 -3.73 7.84
N THR A 35 -8.30 -3.86 8.40
CA THR A 35 -8.95 -5.16 8.54
C THR A 35 -9.36 -5.72 7.18
N LYS A 36 -9.66 -7.01 7.11
CA LYS A 36 -10.20 -7.62 5.87
C LYS A 36 -11.56 -7.05 5.46
N GLU A 37 -12.29 -6.47 6.40
CA GLU A 37 -13.58 -5.83 6.18
C GLU A 37 -13.45 -4.35 5.76
N GLY A 38 -12.21 -3.88 5.53
CA GLY A 38 -11.93 -2.55 4.99
C GLY A 38 -11.85 -1.42 6.03
N THR A 39 -11.78 -1.70 7.33
CA THR A 39 -11.55 -0.65 8.34
C THR A 39 -10.07 -0.38 8.49
N ILE A 40 -9.62 0.85 8.28
CA ILE A 40 -8.23 1.25 8.50
C ILE A 40 -7.96 1.24 10.01
N LEU A 41 -6.94 0.48 10.40
CA LEU A 41 -6.48 0.37 11.78
C LEU A 41 -5.36 1.36 12.08
N ASP A 42 -4.48 1.58 11.13
CA ASP A 42 -3.36 2.50 11.25
C ASP A 42 -2.87 2.93 9.87
N ALA A 43 -2.25 4.11 9.82
CA ALA A 43 -1.56 4.59 8.64
C ALA A 43 -0.37 5.45 9.08
N LEU A 44 0.79 5.23 8.47
CA LEU A 44 2.02 5.89 8.84
C LEU A 44 2.73 6.42 7.61
N LYS A 45 3.43 7.52 7.79
CA LYS A 45 4.42 8.04 6.88
C LYS A 45 5.79 7.93 7.55
N LEU A 46 6.70 7.22 6.92
CA LEU A 46 8.07 7.02 7.36
C LEU A 46 8.98 7.86 6.47
N ASP A 47 9.69 8.82 7.06
CA ASP A 47 10.67 9.61 6.32
C ASP A 47 11.96 8.80 6.13
N SER A 48 12.20 8.33 4.92
CA SER A 48 13.39 7.57 4.55
C SER A 48 14.68 8.40 4.60
N ARG A 49 14.59 9.73 4.79
CA ARG A 49 15.72 10.65 4.86
C ARG A 49 16.09 11.05 6.28
N ALA A 50 15.19 10.85 7.25
CA ALA A 50 15.31 11.46 8.58
C ALA A 50 16.43 10.87 9.42
N ASP A 51 16.80 9.61 9.21
CA ASP A 51 17.93 8.99 9.90
C ASP A 51 18.45 7.78 9.11
N HIS A 52 19.74 7.78 8.85
CA HIS A 52 20.44 6.61 8.29
C HIS A 52 20.34 5.36 9.19
N ASP A 53 19.82 5.50 10.41
CA ASP A 53 19.66 4.45 11.41
C ASP A 53 18.22 3.93 11.53
N SER A 54 17.21 4.57 10.93
CA SER A 54 15.85 4.03 10.95
C SER A 54 15.71 2.98 9.86
N ASP A 55 15.83 1.73 10.25
CA ASP A 55 15.51 0.59 9.39
C ASP A 55 13.99 0.52 9.16
N GLU A 56 13.51 1.16 8.09
CA GLU A 56 12.09 1.14 7.69
C GLU A 56 11.53 -0.28 7.65
N VAL A 57 12.35 -1.23 7.21
CA VAL A 57 11.96 -2.64 7.15
C VAL A 57 11.74 -3.20 8.55
N ALA A 58 12.56 -2.83 9.54
CA ALA A 58 12.35 -3.25 10.93
C ALA A 58 11.05 -2.68 11.50
N VAL A 59 10.73 -1.42 11.23
CA VAL A 59 9.45 -0.81 11.62
C VAL A 59 8.28 -1.54 11.00
N ILE A 60 8.34 -1.83 9.70
CA ILE A 60 7.28 -2.56 8.99
C ILE A 60 7.12 -3.98 9.53
N LYS A 61 8.21 -4.67 9.82
CA LYS A 61 8.18 -6.00 10.46
C LYS A 61 7.47 -5.97 11.82
N ASP A 62 7.78 -4.99 12.66
CA ASP A 62 7.10 -4.79 13.96
C ASP A 62 5.60 -4.54 13.76
N LEU A 63 5.23 -3.69 12.81
CA LEU A 63 3.83 -3.45 12.46
C LEU A 63 3.11 -4.71 11.99
N MET A 64 3.73 -5.48 11.10
CA MET A 64 3.16 -6.74 10.61
C MET A 64 2.86 -7.72 11.74
N LEU A 65 3.76 -7.82 12.72
CA LEU A 65 3.57 -8.68 13.88
C LEU A 65 2.50 -8.13 14.83
N ARG A 66 2.57 -6.83 15.13
CA ARG A 66 1.65 -6.14 16.05
C ARG A 66 0.20 -6.21 15.59
N TYR A 67 -0.03 -6.01 14.29
CA TYR A 67 -1.36 -6.00 13.70
C TYR A 67 -1.79 -7.36 13.11
N ASN A 68 -1.05 -8.43 13.35
CA ASN A 68 -1.33 -9.76 12.78
C ASN A 68 -1.58 -9.72 11.27
N CYS A 69 -0.69 -9.04 10.53
CA CYS A 69 -0.83 -8.89 9.09
C CYS A 69 -0.64 -10.22 8.36
N THR A 70 -1.68 -10.68 7.72
CA THR A 70 -1.70 -11.94 6.97
C THR A 70 -1.33 -11.75 5.51
N GLN A 71 -1.50 -10.54 4.98
CA GLN A 71 -1.14 -10.17 3.62
C GLN A 71 -0.53 -8.77 3.58
N VAL A 72 0.53 -8.63 2.81
CA VAL A 72 1.18 -7.35 2.53
C VAL A 72 1.33 -7.19 1.04
N VAL A 73 0.89 -6.07 0.50
CA VAL A 73 1.11 -5.67 -0.89
C VAL A 73 1.99 -4.43 -0.89
N ALA A 74 3.15 -4.51 -1.51
CA ALA A 74 4.12 -3.43 -1.53
C ALA A 74 4.52 -3.07 -2.96
N ASP A 75 4.48 -1.78 -3.31
CA ASP A 75 4.96 -1.31 -4.60
C ASP A 75 6.43 -1.72 -4.80
N ILE A 76 6.77 -2.20 -6.00
CA ILE A 76 8.13 -2.63 -6.31
C ILE A 76 9.02 -1.47 -6.81
N GLY A 77 8.45 -0.33 -7.18
CA GLY A 77 9.15 0.77 -7.84
C GLY A 77 10.46 1.16 -7.14
N TYR A 78 10.36 1.82 -6.02
CA TYR A 78 11.53 2.21 -5.21
C TYR A 78 11.92 1.19 -4.15
N GLY A 79 11.03 0.26 -3.81
CA GLY A 79 11.14 -0.67 -2.68
C GLY A 79 11.67 -2.07 -3.00
N ALA A 80 12.26 -2.31 -4.16
CA ALA A 80 12.64 -3.66 -4.60
C ALA A 80 13.55 -4.42 -3.61
N ARG A 81 14.47 -3.73 -2.92
CA ARG A 81 15.36 -4.32 -1.91
C ARG A 81 14.58 -4.66 -0.65
N GLN A 82 13.81 -3.71 -0.16
CA GLN A 82 13.01 -3.81 1.07
C GLN A 82 11.94 -4.91 0.93
N VAL A 83 11.22 -4.94 -0.19
CA VAL A 83 10.24 -6.00 -0.50
C VAL A 83 10.90 -7.38 -0.50
N LYS A 84 12.09 -7.50 -1.11
CA LYS A 84 12.84 -8.76 -1.12
C LYS A 84 13.21 -9.22 0.28
N GLU A 85 13.63 -8.31 1.14
CA GLU A 85 13.96 -8.61 2.54
C GLU A 85 12.73 -9.06 3.31
N LEU A 86 11.60 -8.37 3.17
CA LEU A 86 10.33 -8.80 3.75
C LEU A 86 9.89 -10.17 3.24
N GLN A 87 10.05 -10.46 1.96
CA GLN A 87 9.70 -11.77 1.38
C GLN A 87 10.62 -12.90 1.87
N GLN A 88 11.87 -12.61 2.20
CA GLN A 88 12.77 -13.62 2.79
C GLN A 88 12.29 -14.10 4.16
N GLU A 89 11.67 -13.22 4.95
CA GLU A 89 11.19 -13.53 6.29
C GLU A 89 9.75 -14.03 6.30
N PHE A 90 8.87 -13.35 5.56
CA PHE A 90 7.42 -13.59 5.60
C PHE A 90 6.89 -14.41 4.42
N GLY A 91 7.73 -14.70 3.44
CA GLY A 91 7.38 -15.55 2.30
C GLY A 91 6.23 -14.99 1.46
N GLU A 92 5.25 -15.85 1.17
CA GLU A 92 4.10 -15.53 0.31
C GLU A 92 3.11 -14.55 0.93
N ARG A 93 3.24 -14.22 2.20
CA ARG A 93 2.44 -13.16 2.81
C ARG A 93 2.75 -11.79 2.23
N VAL A 94 3.96 -11.59 1.69
CA VAL A 94 4.41 -10.35 1.08
C VAL A 94 4.43 -10.49 -0.43
N ARG A 95 3.64 -9.67 -1.13
CA ARG A 95 3.59 -9.59 -2.59
C ARG A 95 4.14 -8.25 -3.05
N SER A 96 5.07 -8.30 -3.99
CA SER A 96 5.49 -7.10 -4.72
C SER A 96 4.43 -6.72 -5.74
N CYS A 97 3.94 -5.50 -5.70
CA CYS A 97 2.99 -4.98 -6.66
C CYS A 97 3.70 -4.32 -7.84
N TYR A 98 3.30 -4.67 -9.04
CA TYR A 98 3.70 -3.99 -10.26
C TYR A 98 2.49 -3.42 -10.97
N TYR A 99 2.53 -2.12 -11.25
CA TYR A 99 1.48 -1.42 -11.96
C TYR A 99 1.71 -1.46 -13.46
N SER A 100 0.77 -2.09 -14.18
CA SER A 100 0.73 -2.06 -15.64
C SER A 100 0.08 -0.77 -16.12
N SER A 101 0.62 -0.19 -17.20
CA SER A 101 -0.01 0.91 -17.92
C SER A 101 -1.03 0.42 -18.98
N ARG A 102 -1.25 -0.87 -19.08
CA ARG A 102 -2.19 -1.48 -20.04
C ARG A 102 -3.33 -2.12 -19.28
N PRO A 103 -4.57 -1.96 -19.78
CA PRO A 103 -5.73 -2.64 -19.20
C PRO A 103 -5.48 -4.15 -19.14
N MET A 104 -5.69 -4.74 -17.98
CA MET A 104 -5.49 -6.17 -17.77
C MET A 104 -6.21 -6.67 -16.53
N THR A 105 -6.58 -7.94 -16.54
CA THR A 105 -7.05 -8.60 -15.31
C THR A 105 -5.88 -8.80 -14.35
N PRO A 106 -6.03 -8.46 -13.06
CA PRO A 106 -5.00 -8.71 -12.07
C PRO A 106 -4.59 -10.18 -12.05
N PHE A 107 -3.29 -10.43 -11.93
CA PHE A 107 -2.78 -11.79 -11.78
C PHE A 107 -1.58 -11.86 -10.85
N GLU A 108 -1.44 -13.00 -10.17
CA GLU A 108 -0.30 -13.31 -9.33
C GLU A 108 0.61 -14.33 -10.01
N TYR A 109 1.91 -14.17 -9.81
CA TYR A 109 2.87 -15.18 -10.23
C TYR A 109 4.05 -15.28 -9.28
N LYS A 110 4.73 -16.42 -9.33
CA LYS A 110 5.94 -16.70 -8.56
C LYS A 110 7.10 -16.86 -9.53
N ARG A 111 8.22 -16.22 -9.24
CA ARG A 111 9.47 -16.40 -10.01
C ARG A 111 10.64 -16.58 -9.07
N ARG A 112 11.74 -17.13 -9.59
CA ARG A 112 13.03 -17.12 -8.89
C ARG A 112 13.88 -15.97 -9.37
N ASP A 113 14.53 -15.26 -8.43
CA ASP A 113 15.55 -14.27 -8.76
C ASP A 113 16.87 -14.95 -9.14
N ASN A 114 17.87 -14.14 -9.49
CA ASN A 114 19.21 -14.64 -9.86
C ASN A 114 19.90 -15.43 -8.72
N ASN A 115 19.51 -15.19 -7.47
CA ASN A 115 19.99 -15.89 -6.28
C ASN A 115 19.10 -17.09 -5.90
N ARG A 116 18.17 -17.49 -6.77
CA ARG A 116 17.19 -18.56 -6.57
C ARG A 116 16.17 -18.32 -5.45
N ASN A 117 16.08 -17.10 -4.89
CA ASN A 117 15.02 -16.77 -3.94
C ASN A 117 13.68 -16.69 -4.66
N LEU A 118 12.64 -17.15 -3.99
CA LEU A 118 11.29 -17.07 -4.52
C LEU A 118 10.75 -15.65 -4.33
N ILE A 119 10.24 -15.07 -5.41
CA ILE A 119 9.61 -13.75 -5.42
C ILE A 119 8.13 -13.94 -5.74
N TYR A 120 7.28 -13.34 -4.92
CA TYR A 120 5.83 -13.32 -5.08
C TYR A 120 5.42 -11.96 -5.65
N MET A 121 4.74 -11.97 -6.79
CA MET A 121 4.37 -10.74 -7.50
C MET A 121 2.87 -10.72 -7.78
N LEU A 122 2.30 -9.52 -7.62
CA LEU A 122 0.96 -9.14 -8.05
C LEU A 122 1.10 -8.10 -9.17
N VAL A 123 0.44 -8.31 -10.28
CA VAL A 123 0.39 -7.34 -11.39
C VAL A 123 -1.04 -6.85 -11.53
N VAL A 124 -1.20 -5.54 -11.51
CA VAL A 124 -2.51 -4.87 -11.61
C VAL A 124 -2.48 -3.78 -12.68
N ASP A 125 -3.62 -3.51 -13.29
CA ASP A 125 -3.84 -2.29 -14.04
C ASP A 125 -3.99 -1.13 -13.06
N ARG A 126 -3.11 -0.13 -13.17
CA ARG A 126 -3.10 1.00 -12.25
C ARG A 126 -4.41 1.77 -12.26
N THR A 127 -4.94 2.06 -13.43
CA THR A 127 -6.16 2.88 -13.58
C THR A 127 -7.34 2.18 -12.94
N THR A 128 -7.60 0.95 -13.34
CA THR A 128 -8.70 0.15 -12.77
C THR A 128 -8.56 -0.02 -11.27
N TYR A 129 -7.35 -0.29 -10.77
CA TYR A 129 -7.12 -0.47 -9.34
C TYR A 129 -7.41 0.80 -8.52
N VAL A 130 -7.03 1.97 -9.04
CA VAL A 130 -7.32 3.27 -8.40
C VAL A 130 -8.82 3.57 -8.43
N GLU A 131 -9.49 3.35 -9.57
CA GLU A 131 -10.94 3.55 -9.71
C GLU A 131 -11.73 2.65 -8.74
N GLU A 132 -11.39 1.36 -8.68
CA GLU A 132 -12.01 0.42 -7.74
C GLU A 132 -11.79 0.84 -6.28
N THR A 133 -10.61 1.35 -5.94
CA THR A 133 -10.31 1.86 -4.60
C THR A 133 -11.17 3.08 -4.26
N ILE A 134 -11.32 4.03 -5.18
CA ILE A 134 -12.17 5.21 -5.01
C ILE A 134 -13.64 4.80 -4.83
N GLU A 135 -14.11 3.84 -5.62
CA GLU A 135 -15.47 3.30 -5.47
C GLU A 135 -15.68 2.62 -4.11
N ALA A 136 -14.74 1.82 -3.66
CA ALA A 136 -14.78 1.17 -2.36
C ALA A 136 -14.85 2.20 -1.20
N ILE A 137 -14.14 3.33 -1.31
CA ILE A 137 -14.24 4.44 -0.36
C ILE A 137 -15.64 5.08 -0.40
N LYS A 138 -16.16 5.40 -1.59
CA LYS A 138 -17.48 6.01 -1.76
C LYS A 138 -18.61 5.11 -1.24
N ASN A 139 -18.46 3.81 -1.37
CA ASN A 139 -19.41 2.80 -0.92
C ASN A 139 -19.28 2.45 0.56
N ASN A 140 -18.39 3.10 1.31
CA ASN A 140 -18.06 2.75 2.70
C ASN A 140 -17.52 1.31 2.89
N GLU A 141 -16.94 0.73 1.87
CA GLU A 141 -16.24 -0.55 1.96
C GLU A 141 -14.85 -0.35 2.60
N ILE A 142 -14.20 0.81 2.31
CA ILE A 142 -13.01 1.27 3.02
C ILE A 142 -13.41 2.42 3.95
N ARG A 143 -13.06 2.29 5.22
CA ARG A 143 -13.51 3.19 6.28
C ARG A 143 -12.38 3.62 7.19
N LEU A 144 -12.41 4.89 7.58
CA LEU A 144 -11.58 5.42 8.67
C LEU A 144 -12.30 5.28 10.01
N PRO A 145 -11.59 5.00 11.12
CA PRO A 145 -12.17 5.02 12.45
C PRO A 145 -12.75 6.41 12.76
N TYR A 146 -13.95 6.44 13.28
CA TYR A 146 -14.60 7.71 13.64
C TYR A 146 -13.87 8.41 14.78
N GLY A 147 -13.51 9.69 14.57
CA GLY A 147 -12.90 10.54 15.59
C GLY A 147 -11.37 10.34 15.77
N ASP A 148 -10.73 9.51 14.96
CA ASP A 148 -9.26 9.41 14.99
C ASP A 148 -8.61 10.51 14.15
N THR A 149 -8.25 11.62 14.81
CA THR A 149 -7.61 12.77 14.15
C THR A 149 -6.20 12.45 13.63
N SER A 150 -5.56 11.38 14.10
CA SER A 150 -4.25 10.98 13.64
C SER A 150 -4.25 10.42 12.22
N LEU A 151 -5.43 10.09 11.68
CA LEU A 151 -5.65 9.60 10.32
C LEU A 151 -6.28 10.64 9.39
N GLU A 152 -6.47 11.88 9.83
CA GLU A 152 -7.04 12.96 8.99
C GLU A 152 -6.25 13.19 7.70
N TRP A 153 -4.93 13.01 7.73
CA TRP A 153 -4.09 13.14 6.54
C TRP A 153 -4.46 12.14 5.45
N VAL A 154 -4.93 10.94 5.80
CA VAL A 154 -5.43 9.93 4.83
C VAL A 154 -6.65 10.48 4.10
N LEU A 155 -7.57 11.12 4.82
CA LEU A 155 -8.73 11.78 4.23
C LEU A 155 -8.33 12.88 3.26
N HIS A 156 -7.35 13.70 3.62
CA HIS A 156 -6.85 14.76 2.74
C HIS A 156 -6.27 14.20 1.44
N GLU A 157 -5.52 13.09 1.51
CA GLU A 157 -5.00 12.43 0.32
C GLU A 157 -6.11 11.83 -0.55
N TRP A 158 -7.11 11.18 0.06
CA TRP A 158 -8.26 10.66 -0.68
C TRP A 158 -9.04 11.77 -1.39
N CYS A 159 -9.26 12.91 -0.74
CA CYS A 159 -9.91 14.06 -1.36
C CYS A 159 -9.11 14.63 -2.53
N SER A 160 -7.78 14.63 -2.44
CA SER A 160 -6.90 15.12 -3.51
C SER A 160 -6.92 14.22 -4.75
N LEU A 161 -7.08 12.90 -4.59
CA LEU A 161 -7.24 11.95 -5.70
C LEU A 161 -8.49 12.25 -6.53
N ASN A 162 -9.62 12.56 -5.87
CA ASN A 162 -10.85 12.92 -6.58
C ASN A 162 -10.73 14.21 -7.39
N SER A 163 -10.04 15.23 -6.86
CA SER A 163 -9.86 16.50 -7.58
C SER A 163 -8.94 16.37 -8.79
N SER A 164 -7.98 15.47 -8.77
CA SER A 164 -7.09 15.18 -9.88
C SER A 164 -7.82 14.45 -11.02
N ALA A 165 -8.69 13.49 -10.68
CA ALA A 165 -9.49 12.77 -11.68
C ALA A 165 -10.47 13.70 -12.42
N GLU A 166 -11.09 14.67 -11.73
CA GLU A 166 -11.97 15.66 -12.36
C GLU A 166 -11.23 16.69 -13.23
N SER A 167 -9.93 16.97 -12.95
CA SER A 167 -9.13 17.87 -13.76
C SER A 167 -8.65 17.22 -15.06
N ASP A 168 -8.36 15.94 -15.06
CA ASP A 168 -7.95 15.20 -16.25
C ASP A 168 -9.11 15.01 -17.25
N GLU A 169 -10.35 14.93 -16.79
CA GLU A 169 -11.53 14.91 -17.68
C GLU A 169 -11.75 16.23 -18.42
N LYS A 170 -11.29 17.36 -17.87
CA LYS A 170 -11.43 18.68 -18.50
C LYS A 170 -10.32 19.02 -19.51
N ASP A 171 -9.22 18.29 -19.52
CA ASP A 171 -8.06 18.60 -20.37
C ASP A 171 -7.86 17.62 -21.54
N THR A 172 -8.92 16.92 -21.96
CA THR A 172 -8.93 16.16 -23.22
C THR A 172 -9.06 17.07 -24.44
N ARG A 173 -8.14 18.03 -24.60
CA ARG A 173 -7.85 18.60 -25.90
C ARG A 173 -6.80 17.72 -26.59
N PRO A 174 -7.04 17.27 -27.83
CA PRO A 174 -6.04 16.49 -28.54
C PRO A 174 -4.81 17.36 -28.78
N VAL A 175 -3.70 17.09 -28.11
CA VAL A 175 -2.40 17.68 -28.41
C VAL A 175 -1.97 17.16 -29.78
N ARG A 176 -2.18 17.97 -30.80
CA ARG A 176 -1.71 17.73 -32.15
C ARG A 176 -0.18 17.78 -32.15
N GLY A 177 0.45 16.65 -32.38
CA GLY A 177 1.78 16.56 -32.97
C GLY A 177 2.96 16.65 -32.02
N GLN A 178 3.27 15.57 -31.31
CA GLN A 178 4.67 15.25 -30.96
C GLN A 178 5.10 13.98 -31.67
N LYS A 179 6.01 14.15 -32.64
CA LYS A 179 6.73 13.03 -33.27
C LYS A 179 7.60 12.35 -32.22
N LEU A 180 7.33 11.09 -31.98
CA LEU A 180 8.23 10.21 -31.24
C LEU A 180 9.52 10.04 -32.04
N THR A 181 10.60 10.64 -31.57
CA THR A 181 11.95 10.31 -32.02
C THR A 181 12.36 8.99 -31.35
N LYS A 182 12.58 7.97 -32.15
CA LYS A 182 13.16 6.72 -31.73
C LYS A 182 14.65 6.93 -31.36
N TYR A 183 15.03 6.49 -30.18
CA TYR A 183 16.39 6.07 -29.88
C TYR A 183 16.35 4.63 -29.33
#